data_2686984867273443d48b794fb5b02242
#
_entry.id   2686984867273443d48b794fb5b02242
#
_cell.length_a   1.000
_cell.length_b   1.000
_cell.length_c   1.000
_cell.angle_alpha   90.00
_cell.angle_beta   90.00
_cell.angle_gamma   90.00
#
_symmetry.space_group_name_H-M   'P 1'
#
loop_
_entity.id
_entity.type
_entity.pdbx_description
1 polymer ?
#
loop_
_entity_poly.entity_id
_entity_poly.type
_entity_poly.pdbx_seq_one_letter_code
_entity_poly.pdbx_strand_id
1 'polypeptide(L)'
;MKWNVHKEYEGKHAFMGASNYHWLNYDANAFENRYYSQYSQAIGTALHQLAHDCIVSRIKLNKHDTHLIEMTMFKAFIPRDAYDPYLLLTNLIPFVNDAIGFHMSSEVLLFVNPFCFGTTDAINYNEFEKSLRVHDLKTGSIPAKIEQCYIYMAMFCIEYKIDPRKLKLIEARIYQNCECLIANPTPDMILDIMNLIEKDMSLIKSYLERDGK
;
A
#
# COMPACT_ATOMS: atom_id res chain seq x y z
N MET A 1 -22.03 7.88 -43.72
CA MET A 1 -22.06 6.73 -42.76
C MET A 1 -22.38 7.28 -41.38
N LYS A 2 -23.32 6.66 -40.64
CA LYS A 2 -23.65 7.08 -39.26
C LYS A 2 -22.89 6.16 -38.29
N TRP A 3 -22.12 6.76 -37.38
CA TRP A 3 -21.36 6.01 -36.38
C TRP A 3 -22.27 5.54 -35.24
N ASN A 4 -22.02 4.33 -34.74
CA ASN A 4 -22.68 3.84 -33.54
C ASN A 4 -22.11 4.57 -32.30
N VAL A 5 -22.97 4.84 -31.35
CA VAL A 5 -22.58 5.52 -30.08
C VAL A 5 -22.66 4.51 -28.95
N HIS A 6 -21.57 4.41 -28.16
CA HIS A 6 -21.41 3.48 -27.04
C HIS A 6 -21.07 4.27 -25.76
N LYS A 7 -22.02 5.10 -25.30
CA LYS A 7 -21.84 6.02 -24.17
C LYS A 7 -21.37 5.32 -22.89
N GLU A 8 -21.81 4.08 -22.68
CA GLU A 8 -21.45 3.25 -21.52
C GLU A 8 -19.98 2.88 -21.45
N TYR A 9 -19.24 3.02 -22.56
CA TYR A 9 -17.81 2.71 -22.66
C TYR A 9 -16.92 3.96 -22.81
N GLU A 10 -17.51 5.15 -22.84
CA GLU A 10 -16.73 6.41 -22.93
C GLU A 10 -15.77 6.55 -21.72
N GLY A 11 -14.51 6.82 -21.99
CA GLY A 11 -13.46 6.94 -20.98
C GLY A 11 -12.98 5.63 -20.34
N LYS A 12 -13.54 4.46 -20.75
CA LYS A 12 -13.08 3.15 -20.27
C LYS A 12 -12.02 2.56 -21.19
N HIS A 13 -11.15 1.76 -20.59
CA HIS A 13 -10.13 1.00 -21.32
C HIS A 13 -10.54 -0.46 -21.41
N ALA A 14 -10.64 -0.96 -22.65
CA ALA A 14 -10.94 -2.37 -22.88
C ALA A 14 -9.73 -3.26 -22.59
N PHE A 15 -9.98 -4.49 -22.14
CA PHE A 15 -8.95 -5.51 -21.96
C PHE A 15 -8.15 -5.76 -23.26
N MET A 16 -8.86 -5.86 -24.39
CA MET A 16 -8.28 -5.98 -25.73
C MET A 16 -8.33 -4.63 -26.47
N GLY A 17 -7.84 -3.57 -25.84
CA GLY A 17 -7.82 -2.24 -26.42
C GLY A 17 -6.77 -2.09 -27.52
N ALA A 18 -7.06 -1.28 -28.54
CA ALA A 18 -6.15 -1.05 -29.66
C ALA A 18 -4.83 -0.36 -29.22
N SER A 19 -4.88 0.49 -28.20
CA SER A 19 -3.67 1.14 -27.62
C SER A 19 -2.73 0.16 -26.89
N ASN A 20 -3.23 -1.00 -26.49
CA ASN A 20 -2.46 -2.08 -25.87
C ASN A 20 -2.45 -3.31 -26.80
N TYR A 21 -1.87 -3.15 -27.98
CA TYR A 21 -1.90 -4.15 -29.05
C TYR A 21 -1.08 -5.45 -28.76
N HIS A 22 -0.35 -5.53 -27.64
CA HIS A 22 0.48 -6.70 -27.27
C HIS A 22 -0.31 -8.01 -27.21
N TRP A 23 -1.62 -7.93 -26.90
CA TRP A 23 -2.52 -9.08 -26.82
C TRP A 23 -2.63 -9.86 -28.14
N LEU A 24 -2.29 -9.23 -29.28
CA LEU A 24 -2.22 -9.90 -30.60
C LEU A 24 -1.20 -11.05 -30.64
N ASN A 25 -0.20 -11.01 -29.77
CA ASN A 25 0.89 -11.98 -29.72
C ASN A 25 0.79 -12.91 -28.49
N TYR A 26 -0.30 -12.86 -27.72
CA TYR A 26 -0.45 -13.73 -26.57
C TYR A 26 -0.82 -15.13 -26.99
N ASP A 27 -0.12 -16.13 -26.46
CA ASP A 27 -0.62 -17.49 -26.41
C ASP A 27 -1.73 -17.62 -25.35
N ALA A 28 -2.34 -18.80 -25.23
CA ALA A 28 -3.42 -19.05 -24.29
C ALA A 28 -3.02 -18.74 -22.82
N ASN A 29 -1.80 -19.10 -22.42
CA ASN A 29 -1.30 -18.87 -21.06
C ASN A 29 -1.06 -17.39 -20.80
N ALA A 30 -0.44 -16.68 -21.75
CA ALA A 30 -0.22 -15.24 -21.62
C ALA A 30 -1.54 -14.46 -21.57
N PHE A 31 -2.53 -14.89 -22.34
CA PHE A 31 -3.87 -14.31 -22.34
C PHE A 31 -4.58 -14.52 -21.01
N GLU A 32 -4.55 -15.74 -20.47
CA GLU A 32 -5.13 -16.09 -19.18
C GLU A 32 -4.48 -15.31 -18.04
N ASN A 33 -3.15 -15.29 -17.98
CA ASN A 33 -2.39 -14.51 -17.01
C ASN A 33 -2.74 -13.02 -17.06
N ARG A 34 -2.86 -12.46 -18.25
CA ARG A 34 -3.27 -11.07 -18.46
C ARG A 34 -4.71 -10.84 -18.01
N TYR A 35 -5.62 -11.79 -18.31
CA TYR A 35 -7.02 -11.72 -17.87
C TYR A 35 -7.12 -11.66 -16.34
N TYR A 36 -6.45 -12.56 -15.64
CA TYR A 36 -6.50 -12.56 -14.17
C TYR A 36 -5.71 -11.42 -13.53
N SER A 37 -4.66 -10.91 -14.18
CA SER A 37 -3.89 -9.76 -13.67
C SER A 37 -4.72 -8.47 -13.50
N GLN A 38 -5.85 -8.33 -14.21
CA GLN A 38 -6.74 -7.18 -14.04
C GLN A 38 -7.37 -7.11 -12.64
N TYR A 39 -7.43 -8.24 -11.93
CA TYR A 39 -7.96 -8.30 -10.57
C TYR A 39 -6.93 -7.95 -9.49
N SER A 40 -5.65 -7.82 -9.82
CA SER A 40 -4.57 -7.63 -8.84
C SER A 40 -4.80 -6.42 -7.93
N GLN A 41 -5.27 -5.30 -8.48
CA GLN A 41 -5.58 -4.11 -7.70
C GLN A 41 -6.77 -4.34 -6.75
N ALA A 42 -7.84 -4.99 -7.24
CA ALA A 42 -9.02 -5.30 -6.43
C ALA A 42 -8.68 -6.30 -5.31
N ILE A 43 -7.83 -7.31 -5.61
CA ILE A 43 -7.30 -8.24 -4.61
C ILE A 43 -6.55 -7.47 -3.53
N GLY A 44 -5.63 -6.58 -3.93
CA GLY A 44 -4.88 -5.75 -3.00
C GLY A 44 -5.79 -4.94 -2.09
N THR A 45 -6.72 -4.19 -2.65
CA THR A 45 -7.69 -3.38 -1.89
C THR A 45 -8.50 -4.23 -0.91
N ALA A 46 -8.99 -5.40 -1.35
CA ALA A 46 -9.78 -6.30 -0.51
C ALA A 46 -8.97 -6.87 0.65
N LEU A 47 -7.69 -7.20 0.43
CA LEU A 47 -6.79 -7.69 1.48
C LEU A 47 -6.41 -6.61 2.49
N HIS A 48 -6.13 -5.38 2.04
CA HIS A 48 -5.88 -4.26 2.96
C HIS A 48 -7.09 -4.00 3.85
N GLN A 49 -8.32 -4.04 3.28
CA GLN A 49 -9.54 -3.89 4.08
C GLN A 49 -9.69 -5.03 5.10
N LEU A 50 -9.45 -6.30 4.71
CA LEU A 50 -9.49 -7.43 5.63
C LEU A 50 -8.45 -7.29 6.75
N ALA A 51 -7.23 -6.88 6.40
CA ALA A 51 -6.17 -6.63 7.37
C ALA A 51 -6.58 -5.54 8.37
N HIS A 52 -7.10 -4.43 7.87
CA HIS A 52 -7.63 -3.32 8.69
C HIS A 52 -8.68 -3.83 9.68
N ASP A 53 -9.69 -4.54 9.19
CA ASP A 53 -10.79 -5.06 10.01
C ASP A 53 -10.27 -6.00 11.11
N CYS A 54 -9.30 -6.88 10.78
CA CYS A 54 -8.67 -7.78 11.75
C CYS A 54 -7.86 -7.01 12.81
N ILE A 55 -7.07 -6.01 12.39
CA ILE A 55 -6.24 -5.22 13.32
C ILE A 55 -7.12 -4.41 14.27
N VAL A 56 -8.14 -3.72 13.76
CA VAL A 56 -9.07 -2.92 14.56
C VAL A 56 -9.84 -3.78 15.54
N SER A 57 -10.32 -4.95 15.10
CA SER A 57 -11.04 -5.91 15.93
C SER A 57 -10.12 -6.76 16.82
N ARG A 58 -8.79 -6.63 16.71
CA ARG A 58 -7.77 -7.42 17.40
C ARG A 58 -7.92 -8.94 17.19
N ILE A 59 -8.37 -9.33 16.00
CA ILE A 59 -8.53 -10.73 15.59
C ILE A 59 -7.23 -11.21 14.94
N LYS A 60 -6.47 -12.03 15.66
CA LYS A 60 -5.26 -12.67 15.12
C LYS A 60 -5.63 -13.74 14.11
N LEU A 61 -4.87 -13.77 13.02
CA LEU A 61 -5.03 -14.78 11.97
C LEU A 61 -4.13 -15.99 12.19
N ASN A 62 -4.59 -17.14 11.69
CA ASN A 62 -3.85 -18.40 11.68
C ASN A 62 -4.05 -19.14 10.34
N LYS A 63 -3.32 -20.23 10.14
CA LYS A 63 -3.30 -20.99 8.87
C LYS A 63 -4.64 -21.63 8.45
N HIS A 64 -5.64 -21.66 9.34
CA HIS A 64 -6.95 -22.24 9.06
C HIS A 64 -7.98 -21.19 8.60
N ASP A 65 -7.59 -19.92 8.52
CA ASP A 65 -8.50 -18.81 8.23
C ASP A 65 -8.61 -18.51 6.73
N THR A 66 -8.30 -19.48 5.84
CA THR A 66 -8.44 -19.34 4.38
C THR A 66 -9.86 -18.94 3.96
N HIS A 67 -10.87 -19.37 4.72
CA HIS A 67 -12.26 -19.00 4.47
C HIS A 67 -12.50 -17.47 4.53
N LEU A 68 -11.73 -16.74 5.34
CA LEU A 68 -11.82 -15.27 5.40
C LEU A 68 -11.34 -14.64 4.09
N ILE A 69 -10.26 -15.18 3.51
CA ILE A 69 -9.79 -14.75 2.19
C ILE A 69 -10.86 -15.01 1.13
N GLU A 70 -11.39 -16.25 1.09
CA GLU A 70 -12.41 -16.65 0.11
C GLU A 70 -13.68 -15.78 0.22
N MET A 71 -14.18 -15.54 1.43
CA MET A 71 -15.32 -14.66 1.67
C MET A 71 -15.04 -13.21 1.24
N THR A 72 -13.83 -12.71 1.51
CA THR A 72 -13.43 -11.35 1.14
C THR A 72 -13.37 -11.18 -0.38
N MET A 73 -12.75 -12.14 -1.07
CA MET A 73 -12.67 -12.14 -2.53
C MET A 73 -14.05 -12.30 -3.18
N PHE A 74 -14.89 -13.15 -2.62
CA PHE A 74 -16.29 -13.31 -3.08
C PHE A 74 -17.07 -12.00 -2.98
N LYS A 75 -16.98 -11.30 -1.86
CA LYS A 75 -17.62 -9.98 -1.67
C LYS A 75 -17.10 -8.91 -2.65
N ALA A 76 -15.84 -9.02 -3.06
CA ALA A 76 -15.20 -8.13 -4.03
C ALA A 76 -15.45 -8.57 -5.49
N PHE A 77 -16.28 -9.60 -5.73
CA PHE A 77 -16.56 -10.17 -7.05
C PHE A 77 -15.30 -10.63 -7.81
N ILE A 78 -14.31 -11.13 -7.09
CA ILE A 78 -13.07 -11.63 -7.67
C ILE A 78 -13.22 -13.13 -7.96
N PRO A 79 -12.96 -13.57 -9.22
CA PRO A 79 -13.05 -14.98 -9.59
C PRO A 79 -12.09 -15.85 -8.77
N ARG A 80 -12.49 -17.08 -8.47
CA ARG A 80 -11.69 -18.01 -7.65
C ARG A 80 -10.33 -18.32 -8.28
N ASP A 81 -10.25 -18.37 -9.60
CA ASP A 81 -9.02 -18.67 -10.34
C ASP A 81 -8.03 -17.50 -10.41
N ALA A 82 -8.45 -16.30 -9.94
CA ALA A 82 -7.60 -15.11 -9.93
C ALA A 82 -6.64 -15.04 -8.73
N TYR A 83 -6.76 -15.94 -7.74
CA TYR A 83 -5.96 -15.89 -6.51
C TYR A 83 -5.75 -17.26 -5.85
N ASP A 84 -4.68 -17.36 -5.09
CA ASP A 84 -4.44 -18.49 -4.17
C ASP A 84 -4.71 -18.04 -2.73
N PRO A 85 -5.76 -18.56 -2.05
CA PRO A 85 -6.12 -18.14 -0.71
C PRO A 85 -5.06 -18.50 0.34
N TYR A 86 -4.32 -19.60 0.15
CA TYR A 86 -3.25 -19.99 1.07
C TYR A 86 -2.06 -19.03 0.96
N LEU A 87 -1.67 -18.67 -0.26
CA LEU A 87 -0.58 -17.72 -0.51
C LEU A 87 -0.92 -16.34 0.07
N LEU A 88 -2.12 -15.83 -0.20
CA LEU A 88 -2.58 -14.56 0.32
C LEU A 88 -2.65 -14.56 1.84
N LEU A 89 -3.18 -15.62 2.45
CA LEU A 89 -3.26 -15.77 3.90
C LEU A 89 -1.88 -15.83 4.54
N THR A 90 -0.94 -16.58 3.94
CA THR A 90 0.43 -16.71 4.46
C THR A 90 1.15 -15.36 4.54
N ASN A 91 0.89 -14.45 3.61
CA ASN A 91 1.43 -13.08 3.63
C ASN A 91 0.71 -12.19 4.66
N LEU A 92 -0.60 -12.39 4.83
CA LEU A 92 -1.45 -11.58 5.70
C LEU A 92 -1.25 -11.88 7.19
N ILE A 93 -1.05 -13.16 7.56
CA ILE A 93 -0.89 -13.61 8.96
C ILE A 93 0.19 -12.81 9.70
N PRO A 94 1.46 -12.75 9.23
CA PRO A 94 2.50 -12.05 9.96
C PRO A 94 2.22 -10.54 10.04
N PHE A 95 1.73 -9.91 8.98
CA PHE A 95 1.39 -8.49 8.98
C PHE A 95 0.34 -8.16 10.06
N VAL A 96 -0.81 -8.84 10.04
CA VAL A 96 -1.91 -8.59 10.99
C VAL A 96 -1.49 -8.88 12.42
N ASN A 97 -0.82 -10.03 12.64
CA ASN A 97 -0.46 -10.46 13.98
C ASN A 97 0.63 -9.58 14.60
N ASP A 98 1.58 -9.10 13.80
CA ASP A 98 2.60 -8.15 14.23
C ASP A 98 1.98 -6.78 14.51
N ALA A 99 1.10 -6.28 13.63
CA ALA A 99 0.40 -5.02 13.86
C ALA A 99 -0.41 -5.03 15.17
N ILE A 100 -1.10 -6.13 15.46
CA ILE A 100 -1.80 -6.33 16.74
C ILE A 100 -0.82 -6.41 17.91
N GLY A 101 0.29 -7.16 17.74
CA GLY A 101 1.32 -7.35 18.78
C GLY A 101 2.04 -6.05 19.16
N PHE A 102 2.31 -5.20 18.17
CA PHE A 102 2.92 -3.87 18.37
C PHE A 102 1.90 -2.76 18.65
N HIS A 103 0.62 -3.09 18.84
CA HIS A 103 -0.45 -2.11 19.10
C HIS A 103 -0.53 -1.01 18.04
N MET A 104 -0.38 -1.39 16.76
CA MET A 104 -0.38 -0.44 15.66
C MET A 104 -1.80 0.04 15.33
N SER A 105 -1.89 1.28 14.83
CA SER A 105 -3.08 1.81 14.17
C SER A 105 -2.99 1.48 12.68
N SER A 106 -4.10 1.04 12.09
CA SER A 106 -4.17 0.66 10.68
C SER A 106 -4.82 1.75 9.84
N GLU A 107 -4.41 1.88 8.57
CA GLU A 107 -4.95 2.82 7.59
C GLU A 107 -4.91 4.28 8.08
N VAL A 108 -3.76 4.70 8.62
CA VAL A 108 -3.60 6.06 9.14
C VAL A 108 -3.19 7.00 8.02
N LEU A 109 -4.03 8.01 7.75
CA LEU A 109 -3.71 9.10 6.86
C LEU A 109 -2.72 10.05 7.55
N LEU A 110 -1.54 10.19 7.00
CA LEU A 110 -0.54 11.19 7.37
C LEU A 110 -0.64 12.37 6.41
N PHE A 111 -0.64 13.58 6.95
CA PHE A 111 -0.87 14.78 6.17
C PHE A 111 0.16 15.87 6.52
N VAL A 112 0.99 16.23 5.57
CA VAL A 112 1.91 17.37 5.69
C VAL A 112 1.28 18.61 5.07
N ASN A 113 0.73 18.46 3.86
CA ASN A 113 0.05 19.52 3.10
C ASN A 113 -0.68 18.90 1.88
N PRO A 114 -1.45 19.68 1.08
CA PRO A 114 -2.21 19.15 -0.06
C PRO A 114 -1.39 18.45 -1.15
N PHE A 115 -0.07 18.60 -1.17
CA PHE A 115 0.82 17.95 -2.14
C PHE A 115 1.63 16.81 -1.52
N CYS A 116 1.55 16.64 -0.19
CA CYS A 116 2.32 15.62 0.53
C CYS A 116 1.45 15.01 1.63
N PHE A 117 0.75 13.94 1.30
CA PHE A 117 -0.06 13.11 2.21
C PHE A 117 -0.11 11.67 1.70
N GLY A 118 -0.49 10.75 2.56
CA GLY A 118 -0.66 9.35 2.18
C GLY A 118 -1.10 8.50 3.35
N THR A 119 -1.68 7.34 3.05
CA THR A 119 -2.17 6.39 4.05
C THR A 119 -1.15 5.30 4.26
N THR A 120 -0.73 5.09 5.51
CA THR A 120 0.13 3.97 5.90
C THR A 120 -0.72 2.78 6.33
N ASP A 121 -0.36 1.57 5.92
CA ASP A 121 -1.11 0.36 6.23
C ASP A 121 -1.16 0.08 7.73
N ALA A 122 -0.03 0.23 8.43
CA ALA A 122 0.01 0.21 9.88
C ALA A 122 1.16 1.06 10.44
N ILE A 123 0.88 1.80 11.52
CA ILE A 123 1.85 2.66 12.19
C ILE A 123 1.67 2.59 13.71
N ASN A 124 2.78 2.64 14.44
CA ASN A 124 2.78 2.83 15.88
C ASN A 124 3.87 3.83 16.29
N TYR A 125 3.50 4.78 17.11
CA TYR A 125 4.44 5.62 17.87
C TYR A 125 4.21 5.41 19.36
N ASN A 126 5.26 4.96 20.04
CA ASN A 126 5.26 4.84 21.49
C ASN A 126 6.11 5.96 22.07
N GLU A 127 5.45 6.95 22.67
CA GLU A 127 6.12 8.12 23.24
C GLU A 127 7.02 7.77 24.43
N PHE A 128 6.63 6.79 25.23
CA PHE A 128 7.40 6.38 26.41
C PHE A 128 8.69 5.65 26.01
N GLU A 129 8.59 4.72 25.07
CA GLU A 129 9.73 3.97 24.54
C GLU A 129 10.56 4.77 23.53
N LYS A 130 10.03 5.88 23.02
CA LYS A 130 10.58 6.66 21.90
C LYS A 130 10.78 5.77 20.67
N SER A 131 9.77 4.98 20.32
CA SER A 131 9.82 4.08 19.18
C SER A 131 8.78 4.45 18.13
N LEU A 132 9.18 4.39 16.86
CA LEU A 132 8.32 4.58 15.69
C LEU A 132 8.43 3.36 14.79
N ARG A 133 7.29 2.71 14.48
CA ARG A 133 7.20 1.58 13.57
C ARG A 133 6.22 1.88 12.45
N VAL A 134 6.60 1.52 11.23
CA VAL A 134 5.74 1.56 10.04
C VAL A 134 5.81 0.20 9.36
N HIS A 135 4.66 -0.43 9.17
CA HIS A 135 4.52 -1.69 8.47
C HIS A 135 3.70 -1.50 7.19
N ASP A 136 4.10 -2.16 6.13
CA ASP A 136 3.50 -2.07 4.80
C ASP A 136 3.23 -3.48 4.26
N LEU A 137 2.01 -3.72 3.77
CA LEU A 137 1.56 -4.99 3.19
C LEU A 137 1.58 -4.89 1.67
N LYS A 138 2.30 -5.77 1.00
CA LYS A 138 2.35 -5.85 -0.45
C LYS A 138 1.77 -7.15 -0.97
N THR A 139 0.83 -7.03 -1.88
CA THR A 139 0.12 -8.16 -2.50
C THR A 139 0.57 -8.43 -3.93
N GLY A 140 1.34 -7.52 -4.52
CA GLY A 140 1.90 -7.64 -5.86
C GLY A 140 3.22 -8.42 -5.91
N SER A 141 3.58 -8.91 -7.10
CA SER A 141 4.82 -9.66 -7.34
C SER A 141 6.06 -8.78 -7.55
N ILE A 142 5.88 -7.48 -7.83
CA ILE A 142 7.01 -6.56 -8.02
C ILE A 142 7.63 -6.27 -6.66
N PRO A 143 8.95 -6.46 -6.49
CA PRO A 143 9.61 -6.20 -5.21
C PRO A 143 9.34 -4.78 -4.70
N ALA A 144 8.85 -4.70 -3.48
CA ALA A 144 8.57 -3.43 -2.84
C ALA A 144 9.86 -2.74 -2.40
N LYS A 145 9.80 -1.41 -2.35
CA LYS A 145 10.91 -0.58 -1.88
C LYS A 145 10.62 -0.07 -0.48
N ILE A 146 11.58 -0.25 0.42
CA ILE A 146 11.46 0.13 1.83
C ILE A 146 11.35 1.65 2.04
N GLU A 147 11.79 2.43 1.06
CA GLU A 147 11.77 3.89 1.09
C GLU A 147 10.36 4.47 1.26
N GLN A 148 9.32 3.74 0.83
CA GLN A 148 7.94 4.14 1.10
C GLN A 148 7.67 4.27 2.60
N CYS A 149 8.14 3.31 3.40
CA CYS A 149 8.00 3.35 4.85
C CYS A 149 8.78 4.54 5.45
N TYR A 150 9.96 4.85 4.91
CA TYR A 150 10.77 5.99 5.39
C TYR A 150 10.09 7.33 5.10
N ILE A 151 9.42 7.44 3.95
CA ILE A 151 8.62 8.63 3.63
C ILE A 151 7.47 8.79 4.63
N TYR A 152 6.74 7.72 4.97
CA TYR A 152 5.70 7.79 6.00
C TYR A 152 6.26 8.18 7.37
N MET A 153 7.43 7.68 7.75
CA MET A 153 8.11 8.09 8.99
C MET A 153 8.47 9.58 8.99
N ALA A 154 8.99 10.09 7.86
CA ALA A 154 9.29 11.52 7.70
C ALA A 154 8.02 12.36 7.77
N MET A 155 6.95 11.96 7.08
CA MET A 155 5.65 12.64 7.15
C MET A 155 5.10 12.67 8.57
N PHE A 156 5.16 11.56 9.31
CA PHE A 156 4.78 11.49 10.71
C PHE A 156 5.60 12.48 11.56
N CYS A 157 6.92 12.47 11.38
CA CYS A 157 7.80 13.37 12.13
C CYS A 157 7.52 14.85 11.86
N ILE A 158 7.18 15.22 10.61
CA ILE A 158 6.79 16.58 10.25
C ILE A 158 5.44 16.95 10.90
N GLU A 159 4.41 16.14 10.69
CA GLU A 159 3.04 16.40 11.15
C GLU A 159 2.97 16.52 12.67
N TYR A 160 3.62 15.61 13.40
CA TYR A 160 3.60 15.57 14.87
C TYR A 160 4.77 16.30 15.53
N LYS A 161 5.63 16.96 14.74
CA LYS A 161 6.79 17.74 15.23
C LYS A 161 7.75 16.90 16.09
N ILE A 162 7.99 15.67 15.69
CA ILE A 162 8.92 14.74 16.32
C ILE A 162 10.30 14.87 15.67
N ASP A 163 11.33 15.13 16.48
CA ASP A 163 12.72 15.06 16.00
C ASP A 163 13.15 13.58 15.93
N PRO A 164 13.46 13.04 14.74
CA PRO A 164 13.88 11.64 14.60
C PRO A 164 15.09 11.26 15.47
N ARG A 165 15.98 12.19 15.75
CA ARG A 165 17.17 11.96 16.61
C ARG A 165 16.82 11.69 18.07
N LYS A 166 15.59 11.99 18.50
CA LYS A 166 15.09 11.67 19.84
C LYS A 166 14.46 10.29 19.93
N LEU A 167 14.29 9.61 18.79
CA LEU A 167 13.78 8.24 18.74
C LEU A 167 14.91 7.26 19.10
N LYS A 168 14.59 6.26 19.91
CA LYS A 168 15.49 5.16 20.28
C LYS A 168 15.40 3.99 19.32
N LEU A 169 14.23 3.83 18.68
CA LEU A 169 13.98 2.80 17.70
C LEU A 169 13.17 3.38 16.55
N ILE A 170 13.64 3.16 15.33
CA ILE A 170 12.91 3.43 14.09
C ILE A 170 12.93 2.13 13.30
N GLU A 171 11.75 1.55 13.04
CA GLU A 171 11.66 0.24 12.39
C GLU A 171 10.62 0.27 11.27
N ALA A 172 11.03 -0.16 10.08
CA ALA A 172 10.18 -0.38 8.92
C ALA A 172 10.06 -1.86 8.62
N ARG A 173 8.87 -2.34 8.26
CA ARG A 173 8.66 -3.71 7.78
C ARG A 173 7.82 -3.72 6.52
N ILE A 174 8.23 -4.55 5.55
CA ILE A 174 7.41 -4.87 4.37
C ILE A 174 7.13 -6.37 4.38
N TYR A 175 5.85 -6.70 4.28
CA TYR A 175 5.37 -8.08 4.18
C TYR A 175 4.97 -8.36 2.74
N GLN A 176 5.74 -9.20 2.05
CA GLN A 176 5.54 -9.54 0.64
C GLN A 176 6.04 -10.96 0.35
N ASN A 177 5.33 -11.71 -0.49
CA ASN A 177 5.75 -13.04 -0.97
C ASN A 177 6.13 -14.01 0.17
N CYS A 178 5.37 -14.01 1.25
CA CYS A 178 5.60 -14.83 2.46
C CYS A 178 6.90 -14.48 3.22
N GLU A 179 7.51 -13.34 2.91
CA GLU A 179 8.70 -12.83 3.58
C GLU A 179 8.40 -11.52 4.31
N CYS A 180 9.22 -11.19 5.29
CA CYS A 180 9.20 -9.91 5.98
C CYS A 180 10.57 -9.25 5.87
N LEU A 181 10.65 -8.18 5.09
CA LEU A 181 11.83 -7.32 5.06
C LEU A 181 11.78 -6.36 6.25
N ILE A 182 12.79 -6.41 7.11
CA ILE A 182 12.91 -5.51 8.28
C ILE A 182 14.09 -4.58 8.04
N ALA A 183 13.89 -3.28 8.27
CA ALA A 183 14.94 -2.28 8.21
C ALA A 183 14.81 -1.26 9.34
N ASN A 184 15.96 -0.80 9.81
CA ASN A 184 16.08 0.21 10.85
C ASN A 184 16.82 1.44 10.28
N PRO A 185 16.10 2.40 9.67
CA PRO A 185 16.73 3.59 9.14
C PRO A 185 17.36 4.41 10.26
N THR A 186 18.47 5.08 9.96
CA THR A 186 19.06 6.04 10.90
C THR A 186 18.18 7.29 11.01
N PRO A 187 18.23 8.00 12.14
CA PRO A 187 17.55 9.29 12.27
C PRO A 187 17.89 10.28 11.15
N ASP A 188 19.15 10.28 10.71
CA ASP A 188 19.62 11.19 9.65
C ASP A 188 18.97 10.86 8.30
N MET A 189 18.75 9.58 7.96
CA MET A 189 18.01 9.21 6.74
C MET A 189 16.58 9.77 6.75
N ILE A 190 15.91 9.78 7.90
CA ILE A 190 14.56 10.35 8.02
C ILE A 190 14.61 11.88 7.92
N LEU A 191 15.61 12.52 8.55
CA LEU A 191 15.82 13.97 8.44
C LEU A 191 16.10 14.41 7.01
N ASP A 192 16.90 13.67 6.26
CA ASP A 192 17.17 13.96 4.85
C ASP A 192 15.88 13.96 4.01
N ILE A 193 14.97 12.99 4.26
CA ILE A 193 13.67 12.97 3.60
C ILE A 193 12.80 14.15 4.04
N MET A 194 12.78 14.51 5.33
CA MET A 194 12.05 15.68 5.83
C MET A 194 12.54 16.96 5.16
N ASN A 195 13.86 17.16 5.07
CA ASN A 195 14.48 18.32 4.40
C ASN A 195 14.13 18.35 2.90
N LEU A 196 14.09 17.18 2.25
CA LEU A 196 13.70 17.10 0.84
C LEU A 196 12.23 17.49 0.65
N ILE A 197 11.33 17.02 1.50
CA ILE A 197 9.90 17.40 1.47
C ILE A 197 9.76 18.92 1.64
N GLU A 198 10.44 19.54 2.60
CA GLU A 198 10.39 21.00 2.82
C GLU A 198 10.93 21.78 1.62
N LYS A 199 12.06 21.34 1.05
CA LYS A 199 12.66 21.95 -0.14
C LYS A 199 11.71 21.91 -1.34
N ASP A 200 11.14 20.72 -1.64
CA ASP A 200 10.27 20.52 -2.79
C ASP A 200 8.95 21.28 -2.61
N MET A 201 8.45 21.41 -1.38
CA MET A 201 7.30 22.24 -1.06
C MET A 201 7.57 23.73 -1.33
N SER A 202 8.77 24.22 -1.03
CA SER A 202 9.17 25.61 -1.36
C SER A 202 9.19 25.86 -2.87
N LEU A 203 9.60 24.85 -3.65
CA LEU A 203 9.54 24.92 -5.12
C LEU A 203 8.10 24.95 -5.62
N ILE A 204 7.23 24.06 -5.12
CA ILE A 204 5.81 24.02 -5.50
C ILE A 204 5.15 25.40 -5.21
N LYS A 205 5.42 25.97 -4.03
CA LYS A 205 4.90 27.29 -3.67
C LYS A 205 5.33 28.37 -4.67
N SER A 206 6.60 28.36 -5.08
CA SER A 206 7.11 29.31 -6.09
C SER A 206 6.43 29.13 -7.47
N TYR A 207 6.06 27.90 -7.83
CA TYR A 207 5.33 27.62 -9.07
C TYR A 207 3.88 28.12 -8.99
N LEU A 208 3.20 27.90 -7.87
CA LEU A 208 1.84 28.40 -7.65
C LEU A 208 1.77 29.93 -7.69
N GLU A 209 2.74 30.61 -7.06
CA GLU A 209 2.85 32.07 -7.09
C GLU A 209 3.08 32.61 -8.52
N ARG A 210 3.90 31.91 -9.31
CA ARG A 210 4.16 32.24 -10.70
C ARG A 210 2.93 32.02 -11.59
N ASP A 211 2.16 30.98 -11.34
CA ASP A 211 0.96 30.60 -12.10
C ASP A 211 -0.30 31.40 -11.65
N GLY A 212 -0.16 32.30 -10.67
CA GLY A 212 -1.24 33.14 -10.17
C GLY A 212 -2.32 32.39 -9.38
N LYS A 213 -1.93 31.30 -8.74
CA LYS A 213 -2.80 30.43 -7.92
C LYS A 213 -2.51 30.57 -6.44
#